data_7058f0530351e43d3b0f6e42ec58c838
#
_entry.id   7058f0530351e43d3b0f6e42ec58c838
#
_cell.length_a   1.000
_cell.length_b   1.000
_cell.length_c   1.000
_cell.angle_alpha   90.00
_cell.angle_beta   90.00
_cell.angle_gamma   90.00
#
_symmetry.space_group_name_H-M   'P 1'
#
loop_
_entity.id
_entity.type
_entity.pdbx_description
1 polymer ?
#
loop_
_entity_poly.entity_id
_entity_poly.type
_entity_poly.pdbx_seq_one_letter_code
_entity_poly.pdbx_strand_id
1 'polypeptide(L)'
;MESAKATVNRKTLDERHQMSDLERLRHSCAHIMATAVTRLWPEAKLDIGPPTDEGYYYDFDLKDHRFSPEDFEAIEAEMKKVVKENQVFERQTKTREEASAYFQERGQTFKVERLKDIPEGEEITFYQNGTFVDLCAGPHVMRTGNVKAFKLLRVAATYYRGNEKNPQLQRIYGTAFPNKTQL
;
A
#
# COMPACT_ATOMS: atom_id res chain seq x y z
N MET A 1 7.85 -6.80 34.25
CA MET A 1 8.48 -6.18 33.04
C MET A 1 7.40 -6.07 31.98
N GLU A 2 6.82 -4.90 31.87
CA GLU A 2 5.87 -4.62 30.79
C GLU A 2 6.64 -4.57 29.48
N SER A 3 6.34 -5.51 28.60
CA SER A 3 6.79 -5.43 27.23
C SER A 3 6.15 -4.17 26.62
N ALA A 4 6.97 -3.19 26.27
CA ALA A 4 6.50 -2.06 25.49
C ALA A 4 5.85 -2.61 24.22
N LYS A 5 4.51 -2.61 24.19
CA LYS A 5 3.76 -2.83 22.94
C LYS A 5 4.22 -1.75 21.98
N ALA A 6 4.93 -2.14 20.93
CA ALA A 6 5.21 -1.25 19.83
C ALA A 6 3.90 -0.59 19.43
N THR A 7 3.80 0.71 19.63
CA THR A 7 2.62 1.48 19.26
C THR A 7 2.46 1.36 17.76
N VAL A 8 1.48 0.58 17.34
CA VAL A 8 1.11 0.48 15.93
C VAL A 8 0.60 1.86 15.53
N ASN A 9 1.34 2.56 14.68
CA ASN A 9 0.96 3.89 14.21
C ASN A 9 -0.15 3.77 13.15
N ARG A 10 -1.29 3.24 13.58
CA ARG A 10 -2.46 3.01 12.75
C ARG A 10 -3.43 4.18 12.93
N LYS A 11 -3.80 4.82 11.82
CA LYS A 11 -4.81 5.89 11.85
C LYS A 11 -6.13 5.40 12.43
N THR A 12 -6.74 6.17 13.30
CA THR A 12 -8.09 5.93 13.81
C THR A 12 -9.12 6.13 12.71
N LEU A 13 -10.35 5.69 12.92
CA LEU A 13 -11.45 5.92 11.98
C LEU A 13 -11.71 7.41 11.77
N ASP A 14 -11.63 8.20 12.84
CA ASP A 14 -11.82 9.66 12.77
C ASP A 14 -10.72 10.33 11.94
N GLU A 15 -9.46 9.96 12.16
CA GLU A 15 -8.34 10.46 11.37
C GLU A 15 -8.48 10.12 9.88
N ARG A 16 -9.03 8.95 9.55
CA ARG A 16 -9.30 8.56 8.16
C ARG A 16 -10.41 9.36 7.53
N HIS A 17 -11.47 9.65 8.27
CA HIS A 17 -12.56 10.49 7.80
C HIS A 17 -12.11 11.94 7.56
N GLN A 18 -11.02 12.36 8.21
CA GLN A 18 -10.43 13.70 8.07
C GLN A 18 -9.34 13.77 6.99
N MET A 19 -9.07 12.69 6.28
CA MET A 19 -8.07 12.70 5.19
C MET A 19 -8.45 13.73 4.13
N SER A 20 -7.46 14.56 3.77
CA SER A 20 -7.60 15.52 2.68
C SER A 20 -7.73 14.82 1.32
N ASP A 21 -8.19 15.54 0.30
CA ASP A 21 -8.23 15.02 -1.07
C ASP A 21 -6.83 14.63 -1.57
N LEU A 22 -5.81 15.40 -1.19
CA LEU A 22 -4.42 15.11 -1.54
C LEU A 22 -3.91 13.82 -0.88
N GLU A 23 -4.20 13.65 0.41
CA GLU A 23 -3.83 12.41 1.12
C GLU A 23 -4.52 11.20 0.51
N ARG A 24 -5.80 11.32 0.16
CA ARG A 24 -6.58 10.27 -0.50
C ARG A 24 -6.00 9.92 -1.87
N LEU A 25 -5.61 10.93 -2.64
CA LEU A 25 -4.95 10.75 -3.93
C LEU A 25 -3.64 9.99 -3.78
N ARG A 26 -2.81 10.38 -2.82
CA ARG A 26 -1.52 9.76 -2.53
C ARG A 26 -1.67 8.33 -2.03
N HIS A 27 -2.64 8.09 -1.15
CA HIS A 27 -2.97 6.74 -0.68
C HIS A 27 -3.39 5.82 -1.85
N SER A 28 -4.20 6.33 -2.76
CA SER A 28 -4.61 5.60 -3.95
C SER A 28 -3.44 5.35 -4.90
N CYS A 29 -2.54 6.32 -5.05
CA CYS A 29 -1.33 6.16 -5.85
C CYS A 29 -0.40 5.07 -5.30
N ALA A 30 -0.32 4.93 -3.98
CA ALA A 30 0.42 3.83 -3.35
C ALA A 30 -0.13 2.46 -3.78
N HIS A 31 -1.44 2.31 -3.87
CA HIS A 31 -2.08 1.09 -4.39
C HIS A 31 -1.83 0.86 -5.88
N ILE A 32 -1.79 1.93 -6.67
CA ILE A 32 -1.42 1.85 -8.10
C ILE A 32 0.03 1.36 -8.24
N MET A 33 0.93 1.89 -7.44
CA MET A 33 2.33 1.44 -7.41
C MET A 33 2.44 -0.03 -6.99
N ALA A 34 1.75 -0.43 -5.94
CA ALA A 34 1.74 -1.83 -5.50
C ALA A 34 1.17 -2.77 -6.57
N THR A 35 0.14 -2.34 -7.28
CA THR A 35 -0.41 -3.06 -8.42
C THR A 35 0.66 -3.27 -9.50
N ALA A 36 1.37 -2.21 -9.86
CA ALA A 36 2.44 -2.26 -10.87
C ALA A 36 3.58 -3.19 -10.41
N VAL A 37 4.03 -3.06 -9.18
CA VAL A 37 5.11 -3.90 -8.64
C VAL A 37 4.71 -5.37 -8.64
N THR A 38 3.50 -5.71 -8.23
CA THR A 38 3.05 -7.11 -8.22
C THR A 38 2.81 -7.69 -9.60
N ARG A 39 2.54 -6.86 -10.61
CA ARG A 39 2.51 -7.29 -12.02
C ARG A 39 3.90 -7.64 -12.53
N LEU A 40 4.90 -6.85 -12.18
CA LEU A 40 6.30 -7.05 -12.60
C LEU A 40 7.00 -8.13 -11.76
N TRP A 41 6.70 -8.20 -10.48
CA TRP A 41 7.24 -9.18 -9.53
C TRP A 41 6.10 -9.86 -8.75
N PRO A 42 5.45 -10.89 -9.33
CA PRO A 42 4.28 -11.53 -8.69
C PRO A 42 4.56 -12.18 -7.34
N GLU A 43 5.81 -12.52 -7.07
CA GLU A 43 6.26 -13.12 -5.82
C GLU A 43 6.43 -12.11 -4.67
N ALA A 44 6.30 -10.81 -4.94
CA ALA A 44 6.48 -9.77 -3.93
C ALA A 44 5.49 -9.94 -2.77
N LYS A 45 6.01 -9.89 -1.56
CA LYS A 45 5.18 -9.79 -0.36
C LYS A 45 5.00 -8.31 -0.02
N LEU A 46 3.81 -7.97 0.41
CA LEU A 46 3.38 -6.61 0.68
C LEU A 46 3.22 -6.39 2.17
N ASP A 47 3.67 -5.24 2.67
CA ASP A 47 3.34 -4.80 4.02
C ASP A 47 2.31 -3.67 3.95
N ILE A 48 2.73 -2.42 4.06
CA ILE A 48 1.81 -1.27 4.09
C ILE A 48 2.26 -0.15 3.14
N GLY A 49 1.32 0.70 2.75
CA GLY A 49 1.55 1.83 1.86
C GLY A 49 0.78 3.08 2.25
N PRO A 50 1.15 3.77 3.35
CA PRO A 50 0.44 4.97 3.78
C PRO A 50 0.80 6.21 2.98
N PRO A 51 -0.09 7.21 2.93
CA PRO A 51 0.27 8.54 2.47
C PRO A 51 1.19 9.23 3.49
N THR A 52 2.00 10.17 3.01
CA THR A 52 2.88 11.01 3.81
C THR A 52 2.66 12.48 3.44
N ASP A 53 3.30 13.39 4.19
CA ASP A 53 3.22 14.83 3.88
C ASP A 53 3.81 15.18 2.51
N GLU A 54 4.79 14.41 2.05
CA GLU A 54 5.47 14.64 0.76
C GLU A 54 4.97 13.75 -0.38
N GLY A 55 4.26 12.68 -0.05
CA GLY A 55 3.80 11.73 -1.07
C GLY A 55 3.20 10.48 -0.44
N TYR A 56 3.85 9.36 -0.69
CA TYR A 56 3.47 8.06 -0.18
C TYR A 56 4.67 7.12 -0.20
N TYR A 57 4.54 5.98 0.44
CA TYR A 57 5.45 4.85 0.23
C TYR A 57 4.69 3.54 0.27
N TYR A 58 5.36 2.47 -0.15
CA TYR A 58 4.90 1.10 0.05
C TYR A 58 6.10 0.21 0.35
N ASP A 59 5.92 -0.72 1.28
CA ASP A 59 6.97 -1.65 1.72
C ASP A 59 6.75 -3.02 1.10
N PHE A 60 7.83 -3.56 0.52
CA PHE A 60 7.84 -4.83 -0.19
C PHE A 60 8.95 -5.74 0.33
N ASP A 61 8.70 -7.05 0.29
CA ASP A 61 9.72 -8.06 0.47
C ASP A 61 9.85 -8.86 -0.83
N LEU A 62 11.01 -8.74 -1.47
CA LEU A 62 11.39 -9.54 -2.63
C LEU A 62 12.65 -10.31 -2.30
N LYS A 63 12.60 -11.63 -2.48
CA LYS A 63 13.71 -12.52 -2.14
C LYS A 63 14.88 -12.40 -3.12
N ASP A 64 14.59 -12.29 -4.41
CA ASP A 64 15.57 -12.41 -5.48
C ASP A 64 15.79 -11.11 -6.27
N HIS A 65 15.18 -10.01 -5.85
CA HIS A 65 15.32 -8.71 -6.50
C HIS A 65 15.47 -7.60 -5.48
N ARG A 66 16.47 -6.74 -5.71
CA ARG A 66 16.67 -5.51 -4.93
C ARG A 66 16.32 -4.32 -5.81
N PHE A 67 15.33 -3.54 -5.39
CA PHE A 67 14.95 -2.34 -6.11
C PHE A 67 16.06 -1.32 -6.15
N SER A 68 16.18 -0.66 -7.29
CA SER A 68 17.04 0.49 -7.50
C SER A 68 16.30 1.53 -8.34
N PRO A 69 16.81 2.77 -8.45
CA PRO A 69 16.20 3.77 -9.33
C PRO A 69 16.07 3.34 -10.80
N GLU A 70 16.86 2.38 -11.25
CA GLU A 70 16.77 1.80 -12.60
C GLU A 70 15.45 1.09 -12.85
N ASP A 71 14.79 0.59 -11.79
CA ASP A 71 13.49 -0.06 -11.90
C ASP A 71 12.33 0.93 -12.08
N PHE A 72 12.54 2.21 -11.78
CA PHE A 72 11.48 3.21 -11.74
C PHE A 72 10.80 3.42 -13.10
N GLU A 73 11.55 3.38 -14.17
CA GLU A 73 10.97 3.52 -15.52
C GLU A 73 9.95 2.44 -15.82
N ALA A 74 10.28 1.18 -15.51
CA ALA A 74 9.39 0.05 -15.72
C ALA A 74 8.17 0.11 -14.79
N ILE A 75 8.37 0.46 -13.52
CA ILE A 75 7.29 0.57 -12.54
C ILE A 75 6.34 1.71 -12.94
N GLU A 76 6.86 2.89 -13.26
CA GLU A 76 6.04 4.04 -13.68
C GLU A 76 5.28 3.76 -14.98
N ALA A 77 5.89 3.05 -15.93
CA ALA A 77 5.22 2.64 -17.16
C ALA A 77 4.03 1.72 -16.86
N GLU A 78 4.20 0.78 -15.95
CA GLU A 78 3.12 -0.12 -15.52
C GLU A 78 2.04 0.62 -14.72
N MET A 79 2.43 1.58 -13.87
CA MET A 79 1.51 2.47 -13.16
C MET A 79 0.64 3.26 -14.14
N LYS A 80 1.23 3.79 -15.21
CA LYS A 80 0.50 4.51 -16.27
C LYS A 80 -0.54 3.62 -16.95
N LYS A 81 -0.23 2.35 -17.16
CA LYS A 81 -1.21 1.37 -17.69
C LYS A 81 -2.38 1.19 -16.73
N VAL A 82 -2.11 1.03 -15.44
CA VAL A 82 -3.16 0.91 -14.41
C VAL A 82 -4.05 2.14 -14.38
N VAL A 83 -3.48 3.33 -14.44
CA VAL A 83 -4.24 4.58 -14.52
C VAL A 83 -5.11 4.63 -15.78
N LYS A 84 -4.56 4.25 -16.93
CA LYS A 84 -5.28 4.22 -18.20
C LYS A 84 -6.41 3.21 -18.23
N GLU A 85 -6.26 2.09 -17.53
CA GLU A 85 -7.31 1.09 -17.36
C GLU A 85 -8.52 1.61 -16.59
N ASN A 86 -8.37 2.71 -15.88
CA ASN A 86 -9.42 3.41 -15.17
C ASN A 86 -10.23 2.49 -14.24
N GLN A 87 -9.52 1.72 -13.43
CA GLN A 87 -10.10 0.73 -12.53
C GLN A 87 -10.83 1.40 -11.37
N VAL A 88 -11.97 0.87 -10.98
CA VAL A 88 -12.70 1.32 -9.78
C VAL A 88 -11.98 0.82 -8.54
N PHE A 89 -11.84 1.67 -7.53
CA PHE A 89 -11.47 1.24 -6.18
C PHE A 89 -12.72 0.75 -5.46
N GLU A 90 -12.86 -0.56 -5.36
CA GLU A 90 -14.03 -1.20 -4.76
C GLU A 90 -13.75 -1.60 -3.31
N ARG A 91 -14.58 -1.08 -2.41
CA ARG A 91 -14.53 -1.43 -0.99
C ARG A 91 -15.26 -2.73 -0.74
N GLN A 92 -14.60 -3.66 -0.04
CA GLN A 92 -15.16 -4.95 0.34
C GLN A 92 -14.97 -5.18 1.83
N THR A 93 -15.98 -5.76 2.47
CA THR A 93 -15.91 -6.16 3.87
C THR A 93 -15.68 -7.67 3.96
N LYS A 94 -14.78 -8.08 4.84
CA LYS A 94 -14.46 -9.49 5.08
C LYS A 94 -14.53 -9.82 6.56
N THR A 95 -14.90 -11.05 6.87
CA THR A 95 -14.67 -11.57 8.22
C THR A 95 -13.16 -11.78 8.44
N ARG A 96 -12.75 -11.87 9.71
CA ARG A 96 -11.35 -12.12 10.05
C ARG A 96 -10.85 -13.44 9.45
N GLU A 97 -11.69 -14.48 9.52
CA GLU A 97 -11.39 -15.80 8.97
C GLU A 97 -11.23 -15.76 7.46
N GLU A 98 -12.13 -15.08 6.75
CA GLU A 98 -12.05 -14.91 5.29
C GLU A 98 -10.80 -14.12 4.89
N ALA A 99 -10.50 -13.03 5.59
CA ALA A 99 -9.32 -12.21 5.33
C ALA A 99 -8.02 -12.99 5.56
N SER A 100 -7.94 -13.72 6.68
CA SER A 100 -6.78 -14.55 7.00
C SER A 100 -6.55 -15.63 5.96
N ALA A 101 -7.59 -16.35 5.58
CA ALA A 101 -7.52 -17.40 4.55
C ALA A 101 -7.08 -16.83 3.20
N TYR A 102 -7.61 -15.69 2.81
CA TYR A 102 -7.27 -15.01 1.55
C TYR A 102 -5.77 -14.73 1.47
N PHE A 103 -5.17 -14.12 2.51
CA PHE A 103 -3.76 -13.78 2.51
C PHE A 103 -2.84 -14.96 2.73
N GLN A 104 -3.24 -15.94 3.56
CA GLN A 104 -2.48 -17.18 3.74
C GLN A 104 -2.34 -17.96 2.43
N GLU A 105 -3.43 -18.11 1.69
CA GLU A 105 -3.45 -18.80 0.40
C GLU A 105 -2.51 -18.14 -0.61
N ARG A 106 -2.33 -16.83 -0.53
CA ARG A 106 -1.47 -16.05 -1.42
C ARG A 106 -0.05 -15.80 -0.88
N GLY A 107 0.28 -16.39 0.27
CA GLY A 107 1.60 -16.24 0.88
C GLY A 107 1.91 -14.83 1.38
N GLN A 108 0.88 -14.01 1.59
CA GLN A 108 1.03 -12.63 2.08
C GLN A 108 1.12 -12.61 3.61
N THR A 109 2.25 -13.08 4.12
CA THR A 109 2.47 -13.30 5.55
C THR A 109 2.41 -12.02 6.38
N PHE A 110 2.87 -10.89 5.85
CA PHE A 110 2.79 -9.61 6.56
C PHE A 110 1.34 -9.14 6.71
N LYS A 111 0.50 -9.37 5.70
CA LYS A 111 -0.92 -9.04 5.76
C LYS A 111 -1.65 -9.87 6.82
N VAL A 112 -1.31 -11.15 6.94
CA VAL A 112 -1.85 -12.02 8.00
C VAL A 112 -1.50 -11.46 9.39
N GLU A 113 -0.25 -11.03 9.58
CA GLU A 113 0.18 -10.39 10.84
C GLU A 113 -0.55 -9.06 11.08
N ARG A 114 -0.74 -8.25 10.03
CA ARG A 114 -1.44 -6.96 10.14
C ARG A 114 -2.91 -7.11 10.53
N LEU A 115 -3.56 -8.21 10.19
CA LEU A 115 -4.92 -8.48 10.63
C LEU A 115 -5.04 -8.49 12.16
N LYS A 116 -4.00 -8.92 12.86
CA LYS A 116 -3.96 -8.93 14.33
C LYS A 116 -3.97 -7.53 14.95
N ASP A 117 -3.57 -6.51 14.19
CA ASP A 117 -3.57 -5.11 14.64
C ASP A 117 -4.98 -4.50 14.61
N ILE A 118 -5.91 -5.10 13.89
CA ILE A 118 -7.29 -4.63 13.80
C ILE A 118 -8.06 -5.10 15.05
N PRO A 119 -8.58 -4.17 15.87
CA PRO A 119 -9.31 -4.54 17.08
C PRO A 119 -10.53 -5.42 16.78
N GLU A 120 -10.87 -6.32 17.71
CA GLU A 120 -12.12 -7.05 17.62
C GLU A 120 -13.32 -6.09 17.60
N GLY A 121 -14.31 -6.39 16.76
CA GLY A 121 -15.47 -5.54 16.55
C GLY A 121 -15.27 -4.42 15.53
N GLU A 122 -14.02 -4.14 15.15
CA GLU A 122 -13.75 -3.23 14.01
C GLU A 122 -13.89 -3.99 12.69
N GLU A 123 -14.51 -3.34 11.72
CA GLU A 123 -14.73 -3.90 10.40
C GLU A 123 -13.39 -4.11 9.65
N ILE A 124 -13.22 -5.29 9.06
CA ILE A 124 -12.07 -5.59 8.21
C ILE A 124 -12.44 -5.28 6.77
N THR A 125 -11.70 -4.36 6.17
CA THR A 125 -11.98 -3.83 4.85
C THR A 125 -10.86 -4.14 3.88
N PHE A 126 -11.23 -4.59 2.69
CA PHE A 126 -10.36 -4.71 1.53
C PHE A 126 -10.75 -3.65 0.51
N TYR A 127 -9.75 -3.20 -0.25
CA TYR A 127 -9.98 -2.45 -1.48
C TYR A 127 -9.41 -3.22 -2.66
N GLN A 128 -10.21 -3.31 -3.70
CA GLN A 128 -9.85 -3.97 -4.94
C GLN A 128 -9.85 -2.97 -6.09
N ASN A 129 -8.78 -2.98 -6.87
CA ASN A 129 -8.71 -2.31 -8.16
C ASN A 129 -8.20 -3.32 -9.20
N GLY A 130 -9.01 -3.60 -10.21
CA GLY A 130 -8.71 -4.69 -11.14
C GLY A 130 -8.61 -6.03 -10.42
N THR A 131 -7.49 -6.70 -10.58
CA THR A 131 -7.19 -7.97 -9.87
C THR A 131 -6.38 -7.76 -8.59
N PHE A 132 -5.94 -6.54 -8.31
CA PHE A 132 -5.18 -6.21 -7.10
C PHE A 132 -6.12 -6.00 -5.92
N VAL A 133 -5.86 -6.72 -4.83
CA VAL A 133 -6.65 -6.65 -3.59
C VAL A 133 -5.72 -6.37 -2.43
N ASP A 134 -6.05 -5.37 -1.63
CA ASP A 134 -5.25 -4.99 -0.47
C ASP A 134 -6.09 -4.87 0.79
N LEU A 135 -5.47 -5.18 1.93
CA LEU A 135 -6.02 -4.90 3.25
C LEU A 135 -5.89 -3.40 3.51
N CYS A 136 -7.00 -2.71 3.50
CA CYS A 136 -7.00 -1.25 3.62
C CYS A 136 -8.34 -0.75 4.10
N ALA A 137 -8.31 0.21 5.00
CA ALA A 137 -9.55 0.85 5.48
C ALA A 137 -9.96 2.06 4.63
N GLY A 138 -9.14 2.46 3.67
CA GLY A 138 -9.40 3.64 2.85
C GLY A 138 -9.17 4.95 3.60
N PRO A 139 -9.74 6.04 3.12
CA PRO A 139 -10.45 6.16 1.84
C PRO A 139 -9.54 6.21 0.63
N HIS A 140 -10.12 5.98 -0.54
CA HIS A 140 -9.46 6.09 -1.84
C HIS A 140 -10.22 7.06 -2.76
N VAL A 141 -9.56 7.49 -3.84
CA VAL A 141 -10.25 8.11 -4.97
C VAL A 141 -11.16 7.06 -5.64
N MET A 142 -12.10 7.50 -6.44
CA MET A 142 -13.09 6.61 -7.04
C MET A 142 -12.47 5.63 -8.04
N ARG A 143 -11.52 6.10 -8.85
CA ARG A 143 -10.91 5.32 -9.94
C ARG A 143 -9.41 5.60 -10.08
N THR A 144 -8.67 4.63 -10.61
CA THR A 144 -7.24 4.82 -10.88
C THR A 144 -6.99 5.96 -11.87
N GLY A 145 -7.91 6.20 -12.80
CA GLY A 145 -7.84 7.33 -13.76
C GLY A 145 -7.89 8.71 -13.11
N ASN A 146 -8.28 8.83 -11.84
CA ASN A 146 -8.23 10.08 -11.10
C ASN A 146 -6.80 10.50 -10.71
N VAL A 147 -5.86 9.55 -10.72
CA VAL A 147 -4.45 9.82 -10.40
C VAL A 147 -3.71 10.15 -11.69
N LYS A 148 -3.50 11.44 -11.97
CA LYS A 148 -2.98 11.92 -13.26
C LYS A 148 -1.49 12.26 -13.23
N ALA A 149 -0.97 12.65 -12.08
CA ALA A 149 0.40 13.14 -11.93
C ALA A 149 1.07 12.44 -10.76
N PHE A 150 2.07 11.62 -11.05
CA PHE A 150 2.84 10.90 -10.04
C PHE A 150 4.28 10.70 -10.49
N LYS A 151 5.15 10.46 -9.52
CA LYS A 151 6.56 10.19 -9.75
C LYS A 151 7.12 9.34 -8.63
N LEU A 152 7.97 8.36 -8.95
CA LEU A 152 8.75 7.63 -7.97
C LEU A 152 9.99 8.45 -7.59
N LEU A 153 10.37 8.42 -6.31
CA LEU A 153 11.40 9.31 -5.77
C LEU A 153 12.67 8.58 -5.37
N ARG A 154 12.57 7.54 -4.56
CA ARG A 154 13.72 6.82 -4.05
C ARG A 154 13.33 5.45 -3.47
N VAL A 155 14.34 4.62 -3.28
CA VAL A 155 14.26 3.34 -2.56
C VAL A 155 15.05 3.47 -1.25
N ALA A 156 14.52 2.89 -0.18
CA ALA A 156 15.22 2.78 1.09
C ALA A 156 15.02 1.39 1.68
N ALA A 157 16.00 0.93 2.45
CA ALA A 157 15.85 -0.25 3.29
C ALA A 157 15.14 0.13 4.59
N THR A 158 14.27 -0.74 5.06
CA THR A 158 13.59 -0.58 6.34
C THR A 158 13.40 -1.96 6.97
N TYR A 159 12.99 -2.00 8.23
CA TYR A 159 12.66 -3.25 8.89
C TYR A 159 11.16 -3.34 9.13
N TYR A 160 10.61 -4.54 8.99
CA TYR A 160 9.22 -4.79 9.34
C TYR A 160 8.93 -4.31 10.76
N ARG A 161 7.91 -3.47 10.93
CA ARG A 161 7.53 -2.82 12.19
C ARG A 161 8.64 -1.98 12.84
N GLY A 162 9.63 -1.53 12.05
CA GLY A 162 10.74 -0.71 12.55
C GLY A 162 11.68 -1.44 13.50
N ASN A 163 11.64 -2.75 13.57
CA ASN A 163 12.46 -3.55 14.46
C ASN A 163 13.55 -4.29 13.68
N GLU A 164 14.82 -3.99 13.98
CA GLU A 164 15.98 -4.60 13.31
C GLU A 164 16.06 -6.13 13.45
N LYS A 165 15.36 -6.73 14.41
CA LYS A 165 15.25 -8.18 14.57
C LYS A 165 14.27 -8.82 13.59
N ASN A 166 13.42 -8.01 12.96
CA ASN A 166 12.46 -8.43 11.97
C ASN A 166 13.07 -8.43 10.56
N PRO A 167 12.39 -9.06 9.58
CA PRO A 167 12.85 -9.04 8.20
C PRO A 167 13.04 -7.62 7.66
N GLN A 168 14.06 -7.45 6.83
CA GLN A 168 14.30 -6.21 6.12
C GLN A 168 13.37 -6.11 4.92
N LEU A 169 12.74 -4.95 4.77
CA LEU A 169 11.85 -4.63 3.65
C LEU A 169 12.48 -3.58 2.76
N GLN A 170 11.99 -3.51 1.54
CA GLN A 170 12.36 -2.48 0.57
C GLN A 170 11.22 -1.48 0.45
N ARG A 171 11.51 -0.23 0.72
CA ARG A 171 10.54 0.86 0.69
C ARG A 171 10.73 1.69 -0.56
N ILE A 172 9.68 1.80 -1.37
CA ILE A 172 9.65 2.72 -2.52
C ILE A 172 8.84 3.94 -2.13
N TYR A 173 9.45 5.12 -2.22
CA TYR A 173 8.80 6.41 -2.02
C TYR A 173 8.35 6.97 -3.36
N GLY A 174 7.16 7.52 -3.36
CA GLY A 174 6.63 8.25 -4.50
C GLY A 174 5.88 9.50 -4.06
N THR A 175 5.45 10.27 -5.03
CA THR A 175 4.58 11.42 -4.81
C THR A 175 3.50 11.48 -5.88
N ALA A 176 2.40 12.14 -5.56
CA ALA A 176 1.31 12.39 -6.48
C ALA A 176 0.69 13.75 -6.20
N PHE A 177 0.24 14.40 -7.26
CA PHE A 177 -0.41 15.69 -7.22
C PHE A 177 -1.66 15.68 -8.12
N PRO A 178 -2.63 16.59 -7.90
CA PRO A 178 -3.84 16.65 -8.71
C PRO A 178 -3.59 16.92 -10.20
N ASN A 179 -2.47 17.58 -10.52
CA ASN A 179 -2.09 17.91 -11.89
C ASN A 179 -0.58 17.90 -12.08
N LYS A 180 -0.14 17.84 -13.34
CA LYS A 180 1.29 17.77 -13.69
C LYS A 180 2.08 19.03 -13.36
N THR A 181 1.42 20.18 -13.26
CA THR A 181 2.07 21.45 -12.98
C THR A 181 2.65 21.50 -11.56
N GLN A 182 2.05 20.77 -10.64
CA GLN A 182 2.49 20.68 -9.25
C GLN A 182 3.58 19.62 -9.02
N LEU A 183 3.75 18.73 -9.98
CA LEU A 183 4.75 17.67 -9.90
C LEU A 183 6.16 18.20 -10.18
#